data_ea95ae21cb27ad23ddddaccf2115ebe6
#
_entry.id   ea95ae21cb27ad23ddddaccf2115ebe6
#
_cell.length_a   1.000
_cell.length_b   1.000
_cell.length_c   1.000
_cell.angle_alpha   90.00
_cell.angle_beta   90.00
_cell.angle_gamma   90.00
#
_symmetry.space_group_name_H-M   'P 1'
#
loop_
_entity.id
_entity.type
_entity.pdbx_description
1 polymer ?
#
loop_
_entity_poly.entity_id
_entity_poly.type
_entity_poly.pdbx_seq_one_letter_code
_entity_poly.pdbx_strand_id
1 'polypeptide(L)'
;MARLDSQSLHQYDNAKRLNEIETSPYYHGLVHDMIVDLLNETIDMVDKKAKELEAETTQMKTEWTDTGRIKATILDNGLCPHVGHVLLVAELQLALDRELAQAAAWAIHAGDSKNSIARAMHKNPSNLFGKRNGVGDDIKRLLAAYEAMEKHPDDPAYDEIDVKLHDGYVYTAKRS
;
A
#
# COMPACT_ATOMS: atom_id res chain seq x y z
N MET A 1 16.00 21.11 33.58
CA MET A 1 15.11 20.90 32.42
C MET A 1 15.93 20.23 31.33
N ALA A 2 15.63 18.96 31.03
CA ALA A 2 16.23 18.26 29.88
C ALA A 2 15.78 18.95 28.60
N ARG A 3 16.70 19.39 27.75
CA ARG A 3 16.37 19.85 26.40
C ARG A 3 15.91 18.61 25.58
N LEU A 4 14.65 18.58 25.18
CA LEU A 4 14.20 17.64 24.17
C LEU A 4 15.02 17.91 22.90
N ASP A 5 15.59 16.86 22.31
CA ASP A 5 16.24 16.99 21.01
C ASP A 5 15.22 17.26 19.90
N SER A 6 15.68 17.69 18.74
CA SER A 6 14.81 18.07 17.63
C SER A 6 13.93 16.88 17.15
N GLN A 7 14.44 15.65 17.25
CA GLN A 7 13.71 14.44 16.86
C GLN A 7 12.58 14.13 17.84
N SER A 8 12.80 14.27 19.14
CA SER A 8 11.77 14.09 20.16
C SER A 8 10.66 15.13 20.04
N LEU A 9 11.00 16.39 19.69
CA LEU A 9 10.03 17.45 19.43
C LEU A 9 9.17 17.14 18.19
N HIS A 10 9.78 16.69 17.10
CA HIS A 10 9.09 16.30 15.88
C HIS A 10 8.10 15.14 16.12
N GLN A 11 8.52 14.10 16.83
CA GLN A 11 7.66 12.97 17.19
C GLN A 11 6.47 13.40 18.07
N TYR A 12 6.69 14.31 19.01
CA TYR A 12 5.61 14.85 19.84
C TYR A 12 4.61 15.66 19.03
N ASP A 13 5.08 16.47 18.09
CA ASP A 13 4.24 17.31 17.23
C ASP A 13 3.38 16.44 16.28
N ASN A 14 3.98 15.39 15.71
CA ASN A 14 3.26 14.45 14.88
C ASN A 14 2.17 13.69 15.66
N ALA A 15 2.46 13.24 16.89
CA ALA A 15 1.47 12.56 17.72
C ALA A 15 0.28 13.47 18.06
N LYS A 16 0.55 14.75 18.33
CA LYS A 16 -0.49 15.75 18.59
C LYS A 16 -1.37 15.98 17.35
N ARG A 17 -0.76 16.18 16.19
CA ARG A 17 -1.46 16.40 14.92
C ARG A 17 -2.30 15.19 14.52
N LEU A 18 -1.78 13.97 14.67
CA LEU A 18 -2.55 12.75 14.44
C LEU A 18 -3.80 12.70 15.33
N ASN A 19 -3.68 13.07 16.60
CA ASN A 19 -4.83 13.10 17.50
C ASN A 19 -5.90 14.12 17.09
N GLU A 20 -5.48 15.29 16.61
CA GLU A 20 -6.40 16.32 16.09
C GLU A 20 -7.15 15.81 14.85
N ILE A 21 -6.46 15.11 13.93
CA ILE A 21 -7.06 14.51 12.74
C ILE A 21 -8.02 13.38 13.12
N GLU A 22 -7.58 12.44 13.96
CA GLU A 22 -8.39 11.28 14.38
C GLU A 22 -9.67 11.67 15.10
N THR A 23 -9.71 12.83 15.78
CA THR A 23 -10.88 13.32 16.48
C THR A 23 -11.80 14.20 15.66
N SER A 24 -11.42 14.50 14.40
CA SER A 24 -12.21 15.35 13.50
C SER A 24 -13.25 14.55 12.71
N PRO A 25 -14.55 14.68 13.00
CA PRO A 25 -15.58 14.02 12.19
C PRO A 25 -15.59 14.46 10.73
N TYR A 26 -15.21 15.71 10.48
CA TYR A 26 -15.12 16.27 9.14
C TYR A 26 -14.04 15.58 8.31
N TYR A 27 -12.86 15.33 8.90
CA TYR A 27 -11.78 14.64 8.22
C TYR A 27 -12.17 13.21 7.81
N HIS A 28 -12.79 12.46 8.72
CA HIS A 28 -13.23 11.09 8.42
C HIS A 28 -14.28 11.04 7.32
N GLY A 29 -15.26 11.94 7.34
CA GLY A 29 -16.26 12.03 6.28
C GLY A 29 -15.63 12.36 4.92
N LEU A 30 -14.81 13.41 4.86
CA LEU A 30 -14.15 13.84 3.63
C LEU A 30 -13.25 12.75 3.04
N VAL A 31 -12.43 12.11 3.87
CA VAL A 31 -11.52 11.04 3.41
C VAL A 31 -12.31 9.81 2.95
N HIS A 32 -13.37 9.44 3.67
CA HIS A 32 -14.25 8.35 3.26
C HIS A 32 -14.85 8.61 1.89
N ASP A 33 -15.43 9.79 1.67
CA ASP A 33 -16.08 10.16 0.41
C ASP A 33 -15.06 10.18 -0.73
N MET A 34 -13.88 10.75 -0.52
CA MET A 34 -12.79 10.74 -1.51
C MET A 34 -12.34 9.32 -1.88
N ILE A 35 -12.25 8.41 -0.91
CA ILE A 35 -11.87 7.02 -1.15
C ILE A 35 -12.97 6.30 -1.93
N VAL A 36 -14.24 6.50 -1.57
CA VAL A 36 -15.38 5.92 -2.27
C VAL A 36 -15.44 6.40 -3.72
N ASP A 37 -15.25 7.70 -3.95
CA ASP A 37 -15.24 8.28 -5.30
C ASP A 37 -14.08 7.70 -6.12
N LEU A 38 -12.88 7.63 -5.57
CA LEU A 38 -11.71 7.04 -6.24
C LEU A 38 -11.92 5.55 -6.58
N LEU A 39 -12.53 4.79 -5.68
CA LEU A 39 -12.86 3.38 -5.93
C LEU A 39 -13.90 3.25 -7.05
N ASN A 40 -14.94 4.07 -7.06
CA ASN A 40 -15.96 4.08 -8.10
C ASN A 40 -15.36 4.45 -9.46
N GLU A 41 -14.54 5.51 -9.53
CA GLU A 41 -13.82 5.89 -10.75
C GLU A 41 -12.92 4.76 -11.26
N THR A 42 -12.23 4.07 -10.36
CA THR A 42 -11.36 2.94 -10.72
C THR A 42 -12.18 1.78 -11.28
N ILE A 43 -13.31 1.43 -10.67
CA ILE A 43 -14.22 0.38 -11.12
C ILE A 43 -14.78 0.74 -12.48
N ASP A 44 -15.24 1.99 -12.68
CA ASP A 44 -15.77 2.48 -13.95
C ASP A 44 -14.72 2.45 -15.07
N MET A 45 -13.47 2.81 -14.76
CA MET A 45 -12.36 2.69 -15.71
C MET A 45 -12.09 1.24 -16.10
N VAL A 46 -12.10 0.32 -15.14
CA VAL A 46 -11.92 -1.13 -15.39
C VAL A 46 -13.05 -1.64 -16.30
N ASP A 47 -14.30 -1.29 -15.99
CA ASP A 47 -15.47 -1.70 -16.78
C ASP A 47 -15.47 -1.10 -18.18
N LYS A 48 -15.06 0.17 -18.31
CA LYS A 48 -14.92 0.84 -19.60
C LYS A 48 -13.85 0.15 -20.46
N LYS A 49 -12.67 -0.06 -19.91
CA LYS A 49 -11.56 -0.74 -20.60
C LYS A 49 -11.92 -2.16 -20.99
N ALA A 50 -12.65 -2.87 -20.15
CA ALA A 50 -13.08 -4.20 -20.45
C ALA A 50 -14.12 -4.26 -21.60
N LYS A 51 -15.03 -3.27 -21.68
CA LYS A 51 -15.98 -3.13 -22.80
C LYS A 51 -15.28 -2.76 -24.11
N GLU A 52 -14.27 -1.87 -24.05
CA GLU A 52 -13.44 -1.53 -25.20
C GLU A 52 -12.71 -2.77 -25.74
N LEU A 53 -12.14 -3.60 -24.87
CA LEU A 53 -11.46 -4.84 -25.23
C LEU A 53 -12.43 -5.91 -25.79
N GLU A 54 -13.66 -6.01 -25.29
CA GLU A 54 -14.69 -6.87 -25.87
C GLU A 54 -15.04 -6.47 -27.31
N ALA A 55 -15.08 -5.17 -27.61
CA ALA A 55 -15.31 -4.68 -28.96
C ALA A 55 -14.11 -4.95 -29.89
N GLU A 56 -12.88 -4.86 -29.37
CA GLU A 56 -11.65 -5.12 -30.13
C GLU A 56 -11.37 -6.61 -30.34
N THR A 57 -11.69 -7.48 -29.40
CA THR A 57 -11.45 -8.94 -29.50
C THR A 57 -12.30 -9.64 -30.55
N THR A 58 -13.33 -8.97 -31.05
CA THR A 58 -14.03 -9.44 -32.27
C THR A 58 -13.17 -9.31 -33.52
N GLN A 59 -12.08 -8.55 -33.47
CA GLN A 59 -11.20 -8.29 -34.63
C GLN A 59 -9.72 -8.66 -34.47
N MET A 60 -9.11 -8.78 -33.28
CA MET A 60 -7.68 -9.08 -33.16
C MET A 60 -7.28 -9.83 -31.87
N LYS A 61 -6.54 -10.91 -32.04
CA LYS A 61 -5.83 -11.69 -31.01
C LYS A 61 -4.53 -11.01 -30.58
N THR A 62 -4.51 -9.77 -30.10
CA THR A 62 -3.24 -9.13 -29.74
C THR A 62 -3.33 -8.30 -28.46
N GLU A 63 -2.38 -8.54 -27.58
CA GLU A 63 -1.94 -7.78 -26.42
C GLU A 63 -3.04 -7.32 -25.44
N TRP A 64 -3.40 -8.23 -24.57
CA TRP A 64 -4.24 -7.95 -23.42
C TRP A 64 -3.52 -7.07 -22.41
N THR A 65 -4.12 -5.96 -22.00
CA THR A 65 -3.72 -5.26 -20.80
C THR A 65 -4.00 -6.12 -19.57
N ASP A 66 -3.30 -5.92 -18.48
CA ASP A 66 -3.49 -6.69 -17.24
C ASP A 66 -4.94 -6.64 -16.75
N THR A 67 -5.60 -5.51 -16.92
CA THR A 67 -7.01 -5.30 -16.62
C THR A 67 -7.93 -6.18 -17.47
N GLY A 68 -7.66 -6.28 -18.77
CA GLY A 68 -8.39 -7.16 -19.69
C GLY A 68 -8.19 -8.64 -19.37
N ARG A 69 -6.98 -9.04 -18.91
CA ARG A 69 -6.72 -10.41 -18.45
C ARG A 69 -7.54 -10.77 -17.23
N ILE A 70 -7.63 -9.86 -16.23
CA ILE A 70 -8.42 -10.08 -15.03
C ILE A 70 -9.89 -10.31 -15.40
N LYS A 71 -10.47 -9.45 -16.25
CA LYS A 71 -11.86 -9.58 -16.65
C LYS A 71 -12.12 -10.84 -17.49
N ALA A 72 -11.27 -11.14 -18.46
CA ALA A 72 -11.39 -12.37 -19.25
C ALA A 72 -11.28 -13.61 -18.36
N THR A 73 -10.34 -13.63 -17.43
CA THR A 73 -10.21 -14.74 -16.47
C THR A 73 -11.49 -14.90 -15.63
N ILE A 74 -12.10 -13.79 -15.19
CA ILE A 74 -13.35 -13.80 -14.44
C ILE A 74 -14.51 -14.36 -15.30
N LEU A 75 -14.65 -13.90 -16.54
CA LEU A 75 -15.73 -14.29 -17.44
C LEU A 75 -15.56 -15.71 -17.95
N ASP A 76 -14.36 -16.09 -18.40
CA ASP A 76 -14.05 -17.41 -18.96
C ASP A 76 -14.17 -18.54 -17.93
N ASN A 77 -13.99 -18.24 -16.65
CA ASN A 77 -14.19 -19.22 -15.56
C ASN A 77 -15.63 -19.27 -15.04
N GLY A 78 -16.58 -18.59 -15.69
CA GLY A 78 -17.99 -18.62 -15.30
C GLY A 78 -18.26 -17.98 -13.92
N LEU A 79 -17.38 -17.11 -13.45
CA LEU A 79 -17.56 -16.38 -12.19
C LEU A 79 -18.79 -15.47 -12.28
N CYS A 80 -19.64 -15.54 -11.25
CA CYS A 80 -20.72 -14.59 -11.10
C CYS A 80 -20.17 -13.16 -11.06
N PRO A 81 -20.78 -12.18 -11.76
CA PRO A 81 -20.32 -10.79 -11.78
C PRO A 81 -20.09 -10.19 -10.39
N HIS A 82 -20.91 -10.55 -9.40
CA HIS A 82 -20.73 -10.09 -8.02
C HIS A 82 -19.47 -10.65 -7.37
N VAL A 83 -19.11 -11.88 -7.64
CA VAL A 83 -17.85 -12.48 -7.15
C VAL A 83 -16.65 -11.85 -7.85
N GLY A 84 -16.78 -11.55 -9.15
CA GLY A 84 -15.77 -10.79 -9.89
C GLY A 84 -15.52 -9.40 -9.29
N HIS A 85 -16.57 -8.71 -8.88
CA HIS A 85 -16.45 -7.42 -8.20
C HIS A 85 -15.72 -7.55 -6.85
N VAL A 86 -16.07 -8.56 -6.04
CA VAL A 86 -15.36 -8.83 -4.77
C VAL A 86 -13.88 -9.11 -5.01
N LEU A 87 -13.54 -9.89 -6.05
CA LEU A 87 -12.15 -10.15 -6.41
C LEU A 87 -11.39 -8.87 -6.73
N LEU A 88 -11.96 -7.99 -7.55
CA LEU A 88 -11.34 -6.70 -7.89
C LEU A 88 -11.11 -5.82 -6.66
N VAL A 89 -12.07 -5.74 -5.77
CA VAL A 89 -11.91 -4.95 -4.51
C VAL A 89 -10.85 -5.57 -3.61
N ALA A 90 -10.78 -6.91 -3.54
CA ALA A 90 -9.73 -7.60 -2.78
C ALA A 90 -8.33 -7.34 -3.35
N GLU A 91 -8.15 -7.35 -4.67
CA GLU A 91 -6.89 -7.01 -5.32
C GLU A 91 -6.48 -5.55 -5.09
N LEU A 92 -7.44 -4.61 -5.15
CA LEU A 92 -7.20 -3.22 -4.79
C LEU A 92 -6.74 -3.08 -3.33
N GLN A 93 -7.36 -3.81 -2.40
CA GLN A 93 -6.95 -3.80 -1.01
C GLN A 93 -5.51 -4.32 -0.84
N LEU A 94 -5.13 -5.41 -1.51
CA LEU A 94 -3.76 -5.91 -1.50
C LEU A 94 -2.77 -4.87 -2.04
N ALA A 95 -3.11 -4.18 -3.12
CA ALA A 95 -2.27 -3.11 -3.67
C ALA A 95 -2.10 -1.96 -2.66
N LEU A 96 -3.19 -1.51 -2.03
CA LEU A 96 -3.15 -0.48 -0.99
C LEU A 96 -2.33 -0.92 0.24
N ASP A 97 -2.44 -2.18 0.66
CA ASP A 97 -1.66 -2.73 1.77
C ASP A 97 -0.15 -2.73 1.47
N ARG A 98 0.25 -2.99 0.21
CA ARG A 98 1.66 -2.89 -0.24
C ARG A 98 2.16 -1.46 -0.16
N GLU A 99 1.42 -0.49 -0.71
CA GLU A 99 1.76 0.94 -0.64
C GLU A 99 1.84 1.42 0.81
N LEU A 100 0.90 1.00 1.65
CA LEU A 100 0.89 1.34 3.07
C LEU A 100 2.11 0.77 3.79
N ALA A 101 2.52 -0.48 3.50
CA ALA A 101 3.72 -1.07 4.06
C ALA A 101 4.98 -0.31 3.66
N GLN A 102 5.07 0.09 2.39
CA GLN A 102 6.17 0.88 1.86
C GLN A 102 6.26 2.25 2.52
N ALA A 103 5.16 3.00 2.55
CA ALA A 103 5.10 4.31 3.17
C ALA A 103 5.47 4.26 4.67
N ALA A 104 4.96 3.24 5.39
CA ALA A 104 5.26 3.03 6.80
C ALA A 104 6.74 2.67 7.04
N ALA A 105 7.31 1.79 6.21
CA ALA A 105 8.72 1.42 6.30
C ALA A 105 9.61 2.64 6.04
N TRP A 106 9.30 3.42 5.00
CA TRP A 106 10.03 4.64 4.69
C TRP A 106 9.98 5.66 5.82
N ALA A 107 8.80 5.92 6.39
CA ALA A 107 8.64 6.86 7.50
C ALA A 107 9.43 6.43 8.75
N ILE A 108 9.42 5.12 9.08
CA ILE A 108 10.23 4.59 10.20
C ILE A 108 11.73 4.74 9.92
N HIS A 109 12.15 4.43 8.69
CA HIS A 109 13.53 4.59 8.26
C HIS A 109 14.00 6.04 8.34
N ALA A 110 13.13 7.00 7.98
CA ALA A 110 13.36 8.44 8.12
C ALA A 110 13.38 8.94 9.58
N GLY A 111 13.12 8.07 10.56
CA GLY A 111 13.22 8.36 11.99
C GLY A 111 11.89 8.54 12.73
N ASP A 112 10.75 8.33 12.05
CA ASP A 112 9.45 8.36 12.71
C ASP A 112 9.26 7.19 13.68
N SER A 113 8.48 7.41 14.75
CA SER A 113 8.28 6.36 15.75
C SER A 113 7.31 5.29 15.25
N LYS A 114 7.62 4.02 15.53
CA LYS A 114 6.73 2.89 15.24
C LYS A 114 5.34 3.06 15.84
N ASN A 115 5.24 3.72 17.00
CA ASN A 115 3.95 3.98 17.65
C ASN A 115 3.12 4.99 16.86
N SER A 116 3.72 6.07 16.37
CA SER A 116 3.04 7.07 15.53
C SER A 116 2.57 6.46 14.22
N ILE A 117 3.41 5.65 13.58
CA ILE A 117 3.07 4.97 12.33
C ILE A 117 1.93 3.97 12.54
N ALA A 118 2.01 3.11 13.57
CA ALA A 118 0.93 2.16 13.86
C ALA A 118 -0.39 2.88 14.13
N ARG A 119 -0.35 3.99 14.84
CA ARG A 119 -1.52 4.83 15.10
C ARG A 119 -2.09 5.44 13.83
N ALA A 120 -1.25 6.01 12.96
CA ALA A 120 -1.66 6.52 11.65
C ALA A 120 -2.31 5.43 10.77
N MET A 121 -1.89 4.18 10.93
CA MET A 121 -2.49 3.01 10.28
C MET A 121 -3.74 2.48 11.00
N HIS A 122 -4.25 3.14 12.02
CA HIS A 122 -5.35 2.67 12.90
C HIS A 122 -5.08 1.28 13.50
N LYS A 123 -3.82 0.97 13.80
CA LYS A 123 -3.39 -0.31 14.37
C LYS A 123 -2.74 -0.11 15.74
N ASN A 124 -2.87 -1.13 16.60
CA ASN A 124 -2.08 -1.18 17.82
C ASN A 124 -0.65 -1.59 17.49
N PRO A 125 0.40 -0.89 18.00
CA PRO A 125 1.80 -1.21 17.73
C PRO A 125 2.17 -2.68 18.03
N SER A 126 1.66 -3.23 19.14
CA SER A 126 1.90 -4.63 19.51
C SER A 126 1.25 -5.61 18.53
N ASN A 127 0.12 -5.25 17.92
CA ASN A 127 -0.54 -6.07 16.92
C ASN A 127 0.14 -5.94 15.56
N LEU A 128 0.58 -4.74 15.19
CA LEU A 128 1.23 -4.50 13.90
C LEU A 128 2.65 -5.12 13.85
N PHE A 129 3.45 -4.93 14.90
CA PHE A 129 4.87 -5.31 14.90
C PHE A 129 5.18 -6.55 15.74
N GLY A 130 4.31 -6.96 16.66
CA GLY A 130 4.58 -8.02 17.62
C GLY A 130 4.10 -9.42 17.24
N LYS A 131 3.09 -9.54 16.37
CA LYS A 131 2.55 -10.82 15.88
C LYS A 131 2.80 -10.94 14.38
N ARG A 132 2.73 -12.16 13.85
CA ARG A 132 2.73 -12.37 12.40
C ARG A 132 1.51 -11.64 11.81
N ASN A 133 1.79 -10.56 11.12
CA ASN A 133 0.82 -9.72 10.46
C ASN A 133 1.39 -9.40 9.08
N GLY A 134 0.65 -9.71 8.01
CA GLY A 134 1.10 -9.55 6.64
C GLY A 134 1.79 -8.21 6.40
N VAL A 135 1.07 -7.09 6.60
CA VAL A 135 1.61 -5.73 6.41
C VAL A 135 2.76 -5.42 7.39
N GLY A 136 2.65 -5.85 8.65
CA GLY A 136 3.71 -5.61 9.66
C GLY A 136 5.00 -6.38 9.36
N ASP A 137 4.89 -7.57 8.79
CA ASP A 137 6.06 -8.34 8.36
C ASP A 137 6.68 -7.76 7.10
N ASP A 138 5.88 -7.20 6.19
CA ASP A 138 6.38 -6.49 5.02
C ASP A 138 7.11 -5.21 5.40
N ILE A 139 6.59 -4.42 6.34
CA ILE A 139 7.30 -3.26 6.90
C ILE A 139 8.69 -3.65 7.43
N LYS A 140 8.78 -4.77 8.17
CA LYS A 140 10.08 -5.24 8.70
C LYS A 140 11.05 -5.64 7.60
N ARG A 141 10.57 -6.32 6.55
CA ARG A 141 11.40 -6.74 5.41
C ARG A 141 11.91 -5.53 4.62
N LEU A 142 11.04 -4.54 4.37
CA LEU A 142 11.41 -3.30 3.70
C LEU A 142 12.41 -2.48 4.53
N LEU A 143 12.21 -2.37 5.85
CA LEU A 143 13.17 -1.73 6.75
C LEU A 143 14.53 -2.40 6.70
N ALA A 144 14.57 -3.73 6.71
CA ALA A 144 15.83 -4.47 6.63
C ALA A 144 16.55 -4.21 5.29
N ALA A 145 15.81 -4.03 4.20
CA ALA A 145 16.39 -3.65 2.91
C ALA A 145 16.98 -2.23 2.95
N TYR A 146 16.26 -1.25 3.47
CA TYR A 146 16.76 0.12 3.62
C TYR A 146 17.99 0.20 4.52
N GLU A 147 17.98 -0.51 5.66
CA GLU A 147 19.14 -0.60 6.56
C GLU A 147 20.36 -1.28 5.88
N ALA A 148 20.13 -2.26 5.00
CA ALA A 148 21.20 -2.89 4.25
C ALA A 148 21.84 -1.92 3.24
N MET A 149 21.01 -1.13 2.55
CA MET A 149 21.48 -0.08 1.63
C MET A 149 22.35 0.95 2.35
N GLU A 150 21.95 1.38 3.56
CA GLU A 150 22.74 2.35 4.35
C GLU A 150 24.07 1.78 4.85
N LYS A 151 24.11 0.48 5.17
CA LYS A 151 25.36 -0.18 5.62
C LYS A 151 26.37 -0.38 4.50
N HIS A 152 25.92 -0.34 3.25
CA HIS A 152 26.75 -0.57 2.06
C HIS A 152 26.60 0.56 1.04
N PRO A 153 26.97 1.83 1.41
CA PRO A 153 26.66 3.00 0.59
C PRO A 153 27.39 3.02 -0.75
N ASP A 154 28.55 2.39 -0.83
CA ASP A 154 29.42 2.41 -2.02
C ASP A 154 29.32 1.11 -2.84
N ASP A 155 28.46 0.18 -2.47
CA ASP A 155 28.31 -1.10 -3.18
C ASP A 155 27.09 -1.08 -4.10
N PRO A 156 27.28 -1.10 -5.45
CA PRO A 156 26.17 -1.09 -6.41
C PRO A 156 25.21 -2.28 -6.27
N ALA A 157 25.64 -3.38 -5.67
CA ALA A 157 24.77 -4.53 -5.40
C ALA A 157 23.63 -4.20 -4.43
N TYR A 158 23.75 -3.10 -3.69
CA TYR A 158 22.75 -2.61 -2.74
C TYR A 158 22.00 -1.36 -3.23
N ASP A 159 22.13 -0.97 -4.49
CA ASP A 159 21.35 0.15 -5.06
C ASP A 159 19.87 -0.23 -5.23
N GLU A 160 19.62 -1.50 -5.51
CA GLU A 160 18.29 -2.08 -5.63
C GLU A 160 18.25 -3.42 -4.89
N ILE A 161 17.24 -3.60 -4.02
CA ILE A 161 17.04 -4.85 -3.26
C ILE A 161 15.63 -5.35 -3.49
N ASP A 162 15.50 -6.58 -3.99
CA ASP A 162 14.22 -7.23 -4.14
C ASP A 162 13.72 -7.78 -2.82
N VAL A 163 12.53 -7.33 -2.41
CA VAL A 163 11.86 -7.71 -1.16
C VAL A 163 10.59 -8.47 -1.50
N LYS A 164 10.55 -9.76 -1.17
CA LYS A 164 9.33 -10.56 -1.30
C LYS A 164 8.36 -10.25 -0.16
N LEU A 165 7.20 -9.70 -0.49
CA LEU A 165 6.13 -9.38 0.44
C LEU A 165 5.33 -10.64 0.84
N HIS A 166 4.45 -10.50 1.84
CA HIS A 166 3.70 -11.62 2.42
C HIS A 166 2.72 -12.27 1.42
N ASP A 167 2.20 -11.51 0.48
CA ASP A 167 1.28 -11.96 -0.58
C ASP A 167 2.01 -12.58 -1.80
N GLY A 168 3.35 -12.63 -1.75
CA GLY A 168 4.19 -13.17 -2.81
C GLY A 168 4.67 -12.14 -3.84
N TYR A 169 4.15 -10.90 -3.79
CA TYR A 169 4.64 -9.81 -4.64
C TYR A 169 6.10 -9.49 -4.32
N VAL A 170 6.87 -9.18 -5.35
CA VAL A 170 8.27 -8.74 -5.22
C VAL A 170 8.34 -7.25 -5.46
N TYR A 171 8.72 -6.53 -4.41
CA TYR A 171 8.96 -5.09 -4.45
C TYR A 171 10.45 -4.82 -4.54
N THR A 172 10.87 -4.03 -5.52
CA THR A 172 12.26 -3.59 -5.65
C THR A 172 12.45 -2.28 -4.88
N ALA A 173 13.02 -2.37 -3.68
CA ALA A 173 13.45 -1.19 -2.93
C ALA A 173 14.65 -0.54 -3.64
N LYS A 174 14.64 0.79 -3.75
CA LYS A 174 15.71 1.56 -4.40
C LYS A 174 16.32 2.54 -3.42
N ARG A 175 17.62 2.74 -3.55
CA ARG A 175 18.34 3.81 -2.85
C ARG A 175 17.84 5.15 -3.36
N SER A 176 17.44 6.04 -2.47
CA SER A 176 17.01 7.42 -2.76
C SER A 176 18.17 8.39 -2.78
#